data_dae14ba28634f735d10b5fe6f19d5543
#
_entry.id   dae14ba28634f735d10b5fe6f19d5543
#
_cell.length_a   1.000
_cell.length_b   1.000
_cell.length_c   1.000
_cell.angle_alpha   90.00
_cell.angle_beta   90.00
_cell.angle_gamma   90.00
#
_symmetry.space_group_name_H-M   'P 1'
#
loop_
_entity.id
_entity.type
_entity.pdbx_description
1 polymer ?
#
loop_
_entity_poly.entity_id
_entity_poly.type
_entity_poly.pdbx_seq_one_letter_code
_entity_poly.pdbx_strand_id
1 'polypeptide(L)'
;MEINGRTGFFCLIGSPVGHSGSPAMYNYSFQKTEQDYVYLAFDVDLDKTEEAVSALKALGCKGFNVTMPCKTKVAELADELSDAAELIGACNTVVVKDGKLHGHNTDGIGFVRNLKEHGADVKDKVITVMGAGGAATAIQVQAALEGAKKIYIFNCKDKFYANAENTARKIENKVPGVTVEVYPLEDSQKLYEKIKERDRKSVV
;
A
#
# COMPACT_ATOMS: atom_id res chain seq x y z
N MET A 1 6.83 -0.88 -30.62
CA MET A 1 5.39 -1.13 -30.45
C MET A 1 4.64 -0.01 -31.15
N GLU A 2 3.72 -0.33 -32.03
CA GLU A 2 2.85 0.64 -32.71
C GLU A 2 1.49 0.64 -31.98
N ILE A 3 1.07 1.81 -31.49
CA ILE A 3 -0.21 1.96 -30.79
C ILE A 3 -1.34 2.01 -31.82
N ASN A 4 -2.33 1.14 -31.67
CA ASN A 4 -3.49 1.04 -32.56
C ASN A 4 -4.77 0.68 -31.78
N GLY A 5 -5.90 0.47 -32.48
CA GLY A 5 -7.20 0.21 -31.84
C GLY A 5 -7.32 -1.11 -31.06
N ARG A 6 -6.29 -1.95 -31.04
CA ARG A 6 -6.24 -3.20 -30.27
C ARG A 6 -5.37 -3.08 -29.02
N THR A 7 -4.54 -2.04 -28.95
CA THR A 7 -3.63 -1.81 -27.83
C THR A 7 -4.43 -1.63 -26.55
N GLY A 8 -4.18 -2.48 -25.55
CA GLY A 8 -4.77 -2.35 -24.23
C GLY A 8 -4.13 -1.23 -23.43
N PHE A 9 -4.77 -0.78 -22.34
CA PHE A 9 -4.18 0.25 -21.51
C PHE A 9 -4.29 -0.02 -20.02
N PHE A 10 -3.30 0.52 -19.31
CA PHE A 10 -3.23 0.66 -17.86
C PHE A 10 -2.99 2.12 -17.51
N CYS A 11 -3.24 2.51 -16.27
CA CYS A 11 -2.97 3.88 -15.87
C CYS A 11 -2.64 4.03 -14.38
N LEU A 12 -2.22 5.26 -14.03
CA LEU A 12 -2.16 5.78 -12.66
C LEU A 12 -3.26 6.83 -12.51
N ILE A 13 -3.98 6.79 -11.38
CA ILE A 13 -4.87 7.86 -10.96
C ILE A 13 -4.47 8.43 -9.60
N GLY A 14 -4.67 9.74 -9.41
CA GLY A 14 -4.36 10.51 -8.20
C GLY A 14 -3.99 11.94 -8.56
N SER A 15 -3.68 12.77 -7.58
CA SER A 15 -3.36 14.20 -7.79
C SER A 15 -2.34 14.70 -6.75
N PRO A 16 -1.25 15.40 -7.18
CA PRO A 16 -0.82 15.57 -8.57
C PRO A 16 -0.01 14.37 -9.08
N VAL A 17 -0.14 13.99 -10.34
CA VAL A 17 0.59 12.85 -10.94
C VAL A 17 1.58 13.24 -12.05
N GLY A 18 1.67 14.50 -12.41
CA GLY A 18 2.54 14.98 -13.50
C GLY A 18 4.04 14.68 -13.32
N HIS A 19 4.49 14.44 -12.08
CA HIS A 19 5.88 14.09 -11.76
C HIS A 19 6.14 12.58 -11.69
N SER A 20 5.10 11.75 -11.92
CA SER A 20 5.21 10.30 -11.76
C SER A 20 6.13 9.67 -12.82
N GLY A 21 7.07 8.85 -12.37
CA GLY A 21 7.91 8.02 -13.24
C GLY A 21 7.22 6.74 -13.76
N SER A 22 6.01 6.42 -13.27
CA SER A 22 5.31 5.18 -13.63
C SER A 22 5.07 5.04 -15.13
N PRO A 23 4.62 6.06 -15.87
CA PRO A 23 4.43 5.93 -17.32
C PRO A 23 5.70 5.56 -18.07
N ALA A 24 6.83 6.19 -17.74
CA ALA A 24 8.12 5.89 -18.37
C ALA A 24 8.56 4.45 -18.07
N MET A 25 8.45 4.02 -16.81
CA MET A 25 8.86 2.69 -16.35
C MET A 25 8.01 1.58 -17.00
N TYR A 26 6.68 1.69 -16.94
CA TYR A 26 5.78 0.65 -17.47
C TYR A 26 5.84 0.58 -19.00
N ASN A 27 5.83 1.71 -19.71
CA ASN A 27 5.91 1.70 -21.17
C ASN A 27 7.24 1.14 -21.67
N TYR A 28 8.35 1.43 -20.96
CA TYR A 28 9.63 0.79 -21.27
C TYR A 28 9.57 -0.73 -21.05
N SER A 29 8.94 -1.19 -19.95
CA SER A 29 8.75 -2.61 -19.66
C SER A 29 7.90 -3.29 -20.72
N PHE A 30 6.76 -2.73 -21.12
CA PHE A 30 5.89 -3.27 -22.15
C PHE A 30 6.62 -3.39 -23.50
N GLN A 31 7.41 -2.38 -23.85
CA GLN A 31 8.21 -2.44 -25.06
C GLN A 31 9.26 -3.56 -25.01
N LYS A 32 9.95 -3.73 -23.88
CA LYS A 32 10.98 -4.78 -23.70
C LYS A 32 10.42 -6.19 -23.63
N THR A 33 9.21 -6.35 -23.15
CA THR A 33 8.51 -7.64 -23.01
C THR A 33 7.54 -7.90 -24.17
N GLU A 34 7.53 -7.05 -25.19
CA GLU A 34 6.69 -7.15 -26.39
C GLU A 34 5.18 -7.26 -26.06
N GLN A 35 4.75 -6.57 -25.00
CA GLN A 35 3.35 -6.50 -24.62
C GLN A 35 2.64 -5.35 -25.33
N ASP A 36 1.47 -5.61 -25.93
CA ASP A 36 0.67 -4.59 -26.62
C ASP A 36 -0.19 -3.79 -25.63
N TYR A 37 0.49 -3.02 -24.77
CA TYR A 37 -0.12 -2.17 -23.77
C TYR A 37 0.52 -0.79 -23.72
N VAL A 38 -0.28 0.19 -23.31
CA VAL A 38 0.19 1.54 -22.99
C VAL A 38 -0.17 1.88 -21.53
N TYR A 39 0.71 2.62 -20.87
CA TYR A 39 0.48 3.12 -19.53
C TYR A 39 0.43 4.64 -19.53
N LEU A 40 -0.63 5.20 -18.94
CA LEU A 40 -0.88 6.64 -18.87
C LEU A 40 -0.99 7.09 -17.40
N ALA A 41 -0.98 8.39 -17.14
CA ALA A 41 -1.26 8.96 -15.83
C ALA A 41 -2.34 10.02 -15.97
N PHE A 42 -3.34 9.97 -15.10
CA PHE A 42 -4.47 10.90 -15.08
C PHE A 42 -4.51 11.63 -13.74
N ASP A 43 -4.53 12.95 -13.79
CA ASP A 43 -4.69 13.78 -12.62
C ASP A 43 -6.16 13.75 -12.18
N VAL A 44 -6.40 13.12 -11.02
CA VAL A 44 -7.74 12.84 -10.50
C VAL A 44 -7.79 13.24 -9.03
N ASP A 45 -8.58 14.24 -8.71
CA ASP A 45 -8.88 14.67 -7.35
C ASP A 45 -9.84 13.71 -6.63
N LEU A 46 -9.90 13.83 -5.31
CA LEU A 46 -10.68 12.92 -4.47
C LEU A 46 -12.18 12.90 -4.83
N ASP A 47 -12.75 14.04 -5.12
CA ASP A 47 -14.19 14.20 -5.50
C ASP A 47 -14.51 13.58 -6.87
N LYS A 48 -13.52 13.41 -7.73
CA LYS A 48 -13.65 12.81 -9.07
C LYS A 48 -13.29 11.32 -9.13
N THR A 49 -12.85 10.73 -8.01
CA THR A 49 -12.35 9.34 -8.00
C THR A 49 -13.39 8.33 -8.49
N GLU A 50 -14.63 8.42 -8.04
CA GLU A 50 -15.71 7.48 -8.40
C GLU A 50 -16.07 7.57 -9.89
N GLU A 51 -16.18 8.79 -10.42
CA GLU A 51 -16.41 9.05 -11.84
C GLU A 51 -15.28 8.48 -12.70
N ALA A 52 -14.02 8.73 -12.30
CA ALA A 52 -12.85 8.23 -12.99
C ALA A 52 -12.78 6.68 -13.00
N VAL A 53 -13.05 6.04 -11.87
CA VAL A 53 -13.07 4.56 -11.78
C VAL A 53 -14.15 3.97 -12.67
N SER A 54 -15.35 4.55 -12.70
CA SER A 54 -16.45 4.14 -13.58
C SER A 54 -16.07 4.30 -15.04
N ALA A 55 -15.44 5.41 -15.42
CA ALA A 55 -14.96 5.66 -16.78
C ALA A 55 -13.89 4.65 -17.20
N LEU A 56 -12.92 4.34 -16.32
CA LEU A 56 -11.88 3.35 -16.59
C LEU A 56 -12.47 1.96 -16.87
N LYS A 57 -13.48 1.54 -16.10
CA LYS A 57 -14.20 0.27 -16.37
C LYS A 57 -14.90 0.32 -17.74
N ALA A 58 -15.61 1.38 -18.04
CA ALA A 58 -16.35 1.53 -19.30
C ALA A 58 -15.44 1.57 -20.53
N LEU A 59 -14.24 2.14 -20.40
CA LEU A 59 -13.22 2.21 -21.45
C LEU A 59 -12.41 0.91 -21.62
N GLY A 60 -12.65 -0.11 -20.79
CA GLY A 60 -11.95 -1.40 -20.88
C GLY A 60 -10.52 -1.37 -20.36
N CYS A 61 -10.20 -0.46 -19.43
CA CYS A 61 -8.93 -0.45 -18.72
C CYS A 61 -8.65 -1.82 -18.09
N LYS A 62 -7.43 -2.35 -18.25
CA LYS A 62 -7.08 -3.69 -17.75
C LYS A 62 -6.73 -3.68 -16.26
N GLY A 63 -6.33 -2.56 -15.74
CA GLY A 63 -5.99 -2.33 -14.36
C GLY A 63 -5.35 -0.97 -14.18
N PHE A 64 -5.27 -0.50 -12.95
CA PHE A 64 -4.70 0.81 -12.69
C PHE A 64 -4.03 0.87 -11.32
N ASN A 65 -3.00 1.70 -11.24
CA ASN A 65 -2.43 2.07 -9.95
C ASN A 65 -3.15 3.30 -9.39
N VAL A 66 -3.08 3.43 -8.09
CA VAL A 66 -3.74 4.51 -7.36
C VAL A 66 -2.74 5.17 -6.42
N THR A 67 -2.65 6.50 -6.49
CA THR A 67 -1.88 7.28 -5.51
C THR A 67 -2.78 8.23 -4.74
N MET A 68 -2.20 9.03 -3.86
CA MET A 68 -2.96 10.04 -3.12
C MET A 68 -3.67 11.02 -4.08
N PRO A 69 -4.86 11.51 -3.72
CA PRO A 69 -5.63 11.21 -2.51
C PRO A 69 -6.60 10.01 -2.65
N CYS A 70 -6.60 9.30 -3.78
CA CYS A 70 -7.65 8.38 -4.20
C CYS A 70 -7.63 6.99 -3.53
N LYS A 71 -6.53 6.58 -2.88
CA LYS A 71 -6.30 5.20 -2.39
C LYS A 71 -7.42 4.64 -1.50
N THR A 72 -7.93 5.44 -0.56
CA THR A 72 -9.01 5.02 0.36
C THR A 72 -10.35 4.92 -0.39
N LYS A 73 -10.67 5.94 -1.19
CA LYS A 73 -11.92 5.94 -1.97
C LYS A 73 -11.99 4.78 -2.96
N VAL A 74 -10.88 4.43 -3.59
CA VAL A 74 -10.82 3.27 -4.49
C VAL A 74 -11.00 1.95 -3.74
N ALA A 75 -10.50 1.83 -2.50
CA ALA A 75 -10.77 0.65 -1.68
C ALA A 75 -12.26 0.49 -1.35
N GLU A 76 -12.98 1.59 -1.12
CA GLU A 76 -14.44 1.58 -0.90
C GLU A 76 -15.23 1.18 -2.17
N LEU A 77 -14.69 1.45 -3.35
CA LEU A 77 -15.32 1.17 -4.66
C LEU A 77 -14.97 -0.21 -5.20
N ALA A 78 -13.98 -0.89 -4.63
CA ALA A 78 -13.56 -2.21 -5.08
C ALA A 78 -14.60 -3.28 -4.77
N ASP A 79 -14.84 -4.18 -5.72
CA ASP A 79 -15.75 -5.31 -5.55
C ASP A 79 -15.14 -6.37 -4.60
N GLU A 80 -13.83 -6.51 -4.63
CA GLU A 80 -13.07 -7.44 -3.78
C GLU A 80 -11.75 -6.80 -3.35
N LEU A 81 -11.32 -7.05 -2.12
CA LEU A 81 -10.06 -6.58 -1.57
C LEU A 81 -9.17 -7.76 -1.16
N SER A 82 -7.87 -7.62 -1.37
CA SER A 82 -6.90 -8.51 -0.72
C SER A 82 -6.87 -8.25 0.78
N ASP A 83 -6.44 -9.25 1.59
CA ASP A 83 -6.34 -9.14 3.04
C ASP A 83 -5.57 -7.89 3.48
N ALA A 84 -4.46 -7.60 2.80
CA ALA A 84 -3.66 -6.41 3.07
C ALA A 84 -4.44 -5.12 2.77
N ALA A 85 -5.11 -5.03 1.60
CA ALA A 85 -5.88 -3.84 1.23
C ALA A 85 -7.07 -3.61 2.18
N GLU A 86 -7.74 -4.68 2.62
CA GLU A 86 -8.85 -4.62 3.58
C GLU A 86 -8.37 -4.14 4.96
N LEU A 87 -7.28 -4.70 5.48
CA LEU A 87 -6.70 -4.30 6.76
C LEU A 87 -6.22 -2.85 6.75
N ILE A 88 -5.54 -2.44 5.69
CA ILE A 88 -5.04 -1.07 5.49
C ILE A 88 -6.20 -0.09 5.28
N GLY A 89 -7.27 -0.52 4.59
CA GLY A 89 -8.37 0.34 4.14
C GLY A 89 -7.97 1.23 2.96
N ALA A 90 -7.03 0.79 2.13
CA ALA A 90 -6.56 1.54 0.97
C ALA A 90 -5.98 0.62 -0.11
N CYS A 91 -6.26 0.94 -1.38
CA CYS A 91 -5.70 0.28 -2.55
C CYS A 91 -4.68 1.18 -3.25
N ASN A 92 -3.56 0.59 -3.69
CA ASN A 92 -2.64 1.25 -4.61
C ASN A 92 -2.58 0.58 -5.99
N THR A 93 -3.22 -0.57 -6.14
CA THR A 93 -3.25 -1.36 -7.37
C THR A 93 -4.61 -2.02 -7.51
N VAL A 94 -5.22 -1.89 -8.69
CA VAL A 94 -6.50 -2.51 -9.03
C VAL A 94 -6.36 -3.31 -10.31
N VAL A 95 -6.83 -4.55 -10.27
CA VAL A 95 -6.99 -5.39 -11.46
C VAL A 95 -8.46 -5.36 -11.88
N VAL A 96 -8.73 -5.08 -13.14
CA VAL A 96 -10.08 -5.15 -13.71
C VAL A 96 -10.23 -6.50 -14.40
N LYS A 97 -11.06 -7.37 -13.83
CA LYS A 97 -11.31 -8.72 -14.37
C LYS A 97 -12.80 -9.02 -14.32
N ASP A 98 -13.36 -9.49 -15.44
CA ASP A 98 -14.77 -9.85 -15.58
C ASP A 98 -15.74 -8.73 -15.13
N GLY A 99 -15.36 -7.47 -15.39
CA GLY A 99 -16.11 -6.29 -15.00
C GLY A 99 -16.03 -5.93 -13.50
N LYS A 100 -15.26 -6.68 -12.70
CA LYS A 100 -15.04 -6.45 -11.27
C LYS A 100 -13.70 -5.77 -11.00
N LEU A 101 -13.65 -5.02 -9.92
CA LEU A 101 -12.47 -4.35 -9.40
C LEU A 101 -11.87 -5.17 -8.24
N HIS A 102 -10.71 -5.74 -8.46
CA HIS A 102 -9.95 -6.45 -7.43
C HIS A 102 -8.85 -5.51 -6.89
N GLY A 103 -9.05 -5.00 -5.69
CA GLY A 103 -8.18 -4.03 -5.06
C GLY A 103 -7.08 -4.68 -4.23
N HIS A 104 -5.86 -4.22 -4.42
CA HIS A 104 -4.66 -4.69 -3.72
C HIS A 104 -3.89 -3.53 -3.11
N ASN A 105 -3.08 -3.82 -2.09
CA ASN A 105 -2.06 -2.90 -1.62
C ASN A 105 -0.70 -3.58 -1.68
N THR A 106 0.17 -3.07 -2.53
CA THR A 106 1.51 -3.63 -2.79
C THR A 106 2.63 -2.84 -2.12
N ASP A 107 2.33 -1.74 -1.42
CA ASP A 107 3.34 -0.90 -0.75
C ASP A 107 4.07 -1.71 0.34
N GLY A 108 3.31 -2.40 1.20
CA GLY A 108 3.87 -3.23 2.27
C GLY A 108 4.65 -4.44 1.73
N ILE A 109 4.11 -5.15 0.75
CA ILE A 109 4.78 -6.30 0.10
C ILE A 109 6.10 -5.87 -0.51
N GLY A 110 6.12 -4.73 -1.24
CA GLY A 110 7.33 -4.19 -1.84
C GLY A 110 8.40 -3.89 -0.80
N PHE A 111 8.00 -3.27 0.31
CA PHE A 111 8.90 -2.97 1.42
C PHE A 111 9.49 -4.24 2.06
N VAL A 112 8.65 -5.21 2.43
CA VAL A 112 9.13 -6.44 3.10
C VAL A 112 10.00 -7.29 2.18
N ARG A 113 9.69 -7.35 0.87
CA ARG A 113 10.58 -7.99 -0.12
C ARG A 113 11.94 -7.31 -0.18
N ASN A 114 11.97 -5.99 -0.24
CA ASN A 114 13.21 -5.23 -0.24
C ASN A 114 14.05 -5.52 1.00
N LEU A 115 13.43 -5.60 2.19
CA LEU A 115 14.13 -6.01 3.42
C LEU A 115 14.75 -7.39 3.28
N LYS A 116 14.02 -8.38 2.77
CA LYS A 116 14.51 -9.76 2.60
C LYS A 116 15.68 -9.84 1.62
N GLU A 117 15.61 -9.12 0.51
CA GLU A 117 16.70 -9.05 -0.46
C GLU A 117 17.98 -8.42 0.13
N HIS A 118 17.83 -7.57 1.17
CA HIS A 118 18.96 -6.98 1.92
C HIS A 118 19.31 -7.73 3.20
N GLY A 119 18.84 -8.97 3.36
CA GLY A 119 19.23 -9.85 4.46
C GLY A 119 18.50 -9.62 5.79
N ALA A 120 17.39 -8.85 5.78
CA ALA A 120 16.50 -8.69 6.93
C ALA A 120 15.17 -9.42 6.69
N ASP A 121 14.58 -10.00 7.75
CA ASP A 121 13.26 -10.62 7.70
C ASP A 121 12.40 -10.10 8.84
N VAL A 122 11.10 -10.09 8.63
CA VAL A 122 10.10 -9.68 9.62
C VAL A 122 9.55 -10.85 10.43
N LYS A 123 9.66 -12.09 9.91
CA LYS A 123 9.10 -13.28 10.52
C LYS A 123 9.72 -13.55 11.89
N ASP A 124 8.86 -13.77 12.89
CA ASP A 124 9.21 -14.03 14.29
C ASP A 124 9.99 -12.86 14.97
N LYS A 125 9.97 -11.67 14.36
CA LYS A 125 10.71 -10.49 14.85
C LYS A 125 9.82 -9.51 15.60
N VAL A 126 10.49 -8.70 16.43
CA VAL A 126 9.93 -7.50 17.04
C VAL A 126 10.31 -6.31 16.16
N ILE A 127 9.29 -5.60 15.67
CA ILE A 127 9.47 -4.50 14.71
C ILE A 127 9.02 -3.20 15.35
N THR A 128 9.78 -2.14 15.16
CA THR A 128 9.40 -0.78 15.56
C THR A 128 9.18 0.06 14.32
N VAL A 129 8.00 0.63 14.18
CA VAL A 129 7.64 1.52 13.07
C VAL A 129 7.34 2.92 13.62
N MET A 130 8.00 3.92 13.08
CA MET A 130 7.73 5.32 13.40
C MET A 130 6.81 5.92 12.34
N GLY A 131 5.59 6.27 12.76
CA GLY A 131 4.54 6.83 11.91
C GLY A 131 3.31 5.93 11.77
N ALA A 132 2.18 6.54 11.41
CA ALA A 132 0.90 5.90 11.15
C ALA A 132 0.18 6.48 9.91
N GLY A 133 0.94 7.07 8.99
CA GLY A 133 0.47 7.44 7.66
C GLY A 133 0.34 6.22 6.73
N GLY A 134 -0.15 6.42 5.51
CA GLY A 134 -0.48 5.33 4.60
C GLY A 134 0.65 4.32 4.34
N ALA A 135 1.90 4.79 4.15
CA ALA A 135 3.04 3.90 3.94
C ALA A 135 3.37 3.10 5.22
N ALA A 136 3.40 3.75 6.38
CA ALA A 136 3.67 3.10 7.65
C ALA A 136 2.60 2.04 7.97
N THR A 137 1.32 2.35 7.76
CA THR A 137 0.20 1.41 7.93
C THR A 137 0.37 0.19 7.01
N ALA A 138 0.77 0.38 5.76
CA ALA A 138 1.01 -0.73 4.83
C ALA A 138 2.15 -1.64 5.29
N ILE A 139 3.24 -1.06 5.82
CA ILE A 139 4.37 -1.81 6.38
C ILE A 139 3.95 -2.60 7.63
N GLN A 140 3.21 -1.97 8.56
CA GLN A 140 2.72 -2.59 9.79
C GLN A 140 1.84 -3.80 9.48
N VAL A 141 0.86 -3.64 8.60
CA VAL A 141 -0.05 -4.71 8.18
C VAL A 141 0.71 -5.84 7.48
N GLN A 142 1.58 -5.52 6.54
CA GLN A 142 2.33 -6.55 5.81
C GLN A 142 3.29 -7.31 6.73
N ALA A 143 3.97 -6.63 7.64
CA ALA A 143 4.83 -7.28 8.62
C ALA A 143 4.05 -8.25 9.50
N ALA A 144 2.84 -7.89 9.93
CA ALA A 144 1.96 -8.78 10.68
C ALA A 144 1.56 -10.01 9.84
N LEU A 145 1.10 -9.81 8.60
CA LEU A 145 0.70 -10.89 7.69
C LEU A 145 1.85 -11.85 7.38
N GLU A 146 3.10 -11.37 7.38
CA GLU A 146 4.29 -12.20 7.18
C GLU A 146 4.90 -12.76 8.48
N GLY A 147 4.15 -12.69 9.58
CA GLY A 147 4.47 -13.39 10.81
C GLY A 147 5.42 -12.64 11.76
N ALA A 148 5.41 -11.31 11.75
CA ALA A 148 6.04 -10.55 12.82
C ALA A 148 5.45 -10.97 14.18
N LYS A 149 6.30 -11.17 15.19
CA LYS A 149 5.87 -11.57 16.53
C LYS A 149 5.24 -10.40 17.28
N LYS A 150 5.80 -9.21 17.13
CA LYS A 150 5.36 -8.01 17.81
C LYS A 150 5.66 -6.76 16.98
N ILE A 151 4.77 -5.79 17.01
CA ILE A 151 4.94 -4.51 16.33
C ILE A 151 4.76 -3.39 17.34
N TYR A 152 5.75 -2.50 17.45
CA TYR A 152 5.65 -1.24 18.16
C TYR A 152 5.41 -0.11 17.17
N ILE A 153 4.33 0.63 17.36
CA ILE A 153 3.99 1.79 16.55
C ILE A 153 4.22 3.04 17.39
N PHE A 154 5.11 3.92 16.94
CA PHE A 154 5.33 5.22 17.53
C PHE A 154 4.82 6.30 16.60
N ASN A 155 3.88 7.12 17.04
CA ASN A 155 3.36 8.24 16.27
C ASN A 155 3.16 9.47 17.15
N CYS A 156 3.33 10.67 16.60
CA CYS A 156 2.98 11.91 17.30
C CYS A 156 1.49 11.89 17.66
N LYS A 157 1.12 12.57 18.75
CA LYS A 157 -0.30 12.74 19.14
C LYS A 157 -1.02 13.73 18.22
N ASP A 158 -1.02 13.43 16.92
CA ASP A 158 -1.69 14.17 15.88
C ASP A 158 -2.94 13.42 15.36
N LYS A 159 -3.50 13.86 14.24
CA LYS A 159 -4.66 13.22 13.61
C LYS A 159 -4.44 11.75 13.20
N PHE A 160 -3.20 11.31 13.06
CA PHE A 160 -2.88 9.92 12.70
C PHE A 160 -2.69 9.01 13.91
N TYR A 161 -2.70 9.52 15.15
CA TYR A 161 -2.57 8.69 16.34
C TYR A 161 -3.74 7.71 16.48
N ALA A 162 -4.96 8.18 16.28
CA ALA A 162 -6.15 7.32 16.26
C ALA A 162 -6.10 6.27 15.14
N ASN A 163 -5.46 6.59 14.00
CA ASN A 163 -5.23 5.62 12.94
C ASN A 163 -4.27 4.50 13.37
N ALA A 164 -3.20 4.83 14.11
CA ALA A 164 -2.30 3.83 14.68
C ALA A 164 -3.03 2.84 15.60
N GLU A 165 -3.86 3.36 16.52
CA GLU A 165 -4.66 2.52 17.43
C GLU A 165 -5.69 1.65 16.70
N ASN A 166 -6.33 2.21 15.66
CA ASN A 166 -7.27 1.46 14.83
C ASN A 166 -6.57 0.34 14.04
N THR A 167 -5.40 0.64 13.47
CA THR A 167 -4.58 -0.35 12.76
C THR A 167 -4.12 -1.47 13.69
N ALA A 168 -3.67 -1.14 14.89
CA ALA A 168 -3.29 -2.12 15.90
C ALA A 168 -4.44 -3.08 16.20
N ARG A 169 -5.63 -2.55 16.50
CA ARG A 169 -6.83 -3.36 16.76
C ARG A 169 -7.22 -4.25 15.59
N LYS A 170 -7.15 -3.73 14.35
CA LYS A 170 -7.45 -4.52 13.14
C LYS A 170 -6.47 -5.68 12.97
N ILE A 171 -5.18 -5.43 13.16
CA ILE A 171 -4.14 -6.46 13.06
C ILE A 171 -4.38 -7.55 14.10
N GLU A 172 -4.52 -7.20 15.38
CA GLU A 172 -4.71 -8.18 16.47
C GLU A 172 -5.98 -9.02 16.30
N ASN A 173 -7.05 -8.43 15.76
CA ASN A 173 -8.30 -9.14 15.50
C ASN A 173 -8.23 -10.11 14.31
N LYS A 174 -7.46 -9.79 13.27
CA LYS A 174 -7.44 -10.56 12.01
C LYS A 174 -6.18 -11.43 11.84
N VAL A 175 -5.09 -11.12 12.53
CA VAL A 175 -3.82 -11.84 12.38
C VAL A 175 -3.45 -12.50 13.72
N PRO A 176 -3.73 -13.80 13.90
CA PRO A 176 -3.43 -14.50 15.15
C PRO A 176 -1.93 -14.52 15.48
N GLY A 177 -1.60 -14.34 16.74
CA GLY A 177 -0.23 -14.49 17.25
C GLY A 177 0.63 -13.25 17.15
N VAL A 178 0.12 -12.15 16.62
CA VAL A 178 0.81 -10.84 16.57
C VAL A 178 0.30 -9.96 17.70
N THR A 179 1.20 -9.29 18.41
CA THR A 179 0.87 -8.25 19.40
C THR A 179 1.27 -6.88 18.85
N VAL A 180 0.40 -5.88 18.96
CA VAL A 180 0.68 -4.52 18.49
C VAL A 180 0.49 -3.51 19.62
N GLU A 181 1.52 -2.76 19.93
CA GLU A 181 1.48 -1.73 20.97
C GLU A 181 1.73 -0.35 20.35
N VAL A 182 0.92 0.63 20.74
CA VAL A 182 0.99 2.02 20.21
C VAL A 182 1.49 2.95 21.31
N TYR A 183 2.44 3.79 20.96
CA TYR A 183 3.05 4.74 21.88
C TYR A 183 3.17 6.13 21.27
N PRO A 184 3.08 7.20 22.10
CA PRO A 184 3.43 8.54 21.65
C PRO A 184 4.90 8.62 21.25
N LEU A 185 5.21 9.24 20.10
CA LEU A 185 6.59 9.45 19.67
C LEU A 185 7.35 10.42 20.59
N GLU A 186 6.62 11.28 21.31
CA GLU A 186 7.15 12.20 22.30
C GLU A 186 7.73 11.50 23.54
N ASP A 187 7.32 10.25 23.80
CA ASP A 187 7.88 9.41 24.86
C ASP A 187 9.20 8.77 24.41
N SER A 188 10.24 9.59 24.39
CA SER A 188 11.59 9.16 23.98
C SER A 188 12.20 8.09 24.87
N GLN A 189 11.84 8.05 26.16
CA GLN A 189 12.28 7.02 27.08
C GLN A 189 11.69 5.67 26.68
N LYS A 190 10.38 5.62 26.40
CA LYS A 190 9.69 4.41 25.97
C LYS A 190 10.19 3.93 24.62
N LEU A 191 10.41 4.86 23.69
CA LEU A 191 11.00 4.54 22.39
C LEU A 191 12.37 3.85 22.57
N TYR A 192 13.24 4.39 23.41
CA TYR A 192 14.56 3.82 23.67
C TYR A 192 14.48 2.44 24.34
N GLU A 193 13.57 2.24 25.31
CA GLU A 193 13.31 0.92 25.93
C GLU A 193 12.88 -0.10 24.90
N LYS A 194 11.90 0.24 24.06
CA LYS A 194 11.34 -0.68 23.05
C LYS A 194 12.32 -0.98 21.91
N ILE A 195 13.16 -0.04 21.55
CA ILE A 195 14.28 -0.29 20.63
C ILE A 195 15.30 -1.26 21.21
N LYS A 196 15.54 -1.26 22.50
CA LYS A 196 16.46 -2.20 23.16
C LYS A 196 15.90 -3.61 23.31
N GLU A 197 14.59 -3.78 23.42
CA GLU A 197 13.92 -5.09 23.51
C GLU A 197 14.02 -5.90 22.21
N ARG A 198 14.31 -5.25 21.08
CA ARG A 198 14.39 -5.91 19.78
C ARG A 198 15.69 -6.69 19.60
N ASP A 199 15.63 -7.78 18.87
CA ASP A 199 16.80 -8.51 18.39
C ASP A 199 17.66 -7.58 17.50
N ARG A 200 19.01 -7.63 17.66
CA ARG A 200 19.96 -6.71 17.02
C ARG A 200 19.90 -6.66 15.48
N LYS A 201 19.05 -7.46 14.84
CA LYS A 201 18.92 -7.59 13.39
C LYS A 201 17.64 -6.97 12.80
N SER A 202 16.79 -6.32 13.60
CA SER A 202 15.53 -5.74 13.12
C SER A 202 15.62 -4.22 13.12
N VAL A 203 15.76 -3.62 11.98
CA VAL A 203 15.71 -2.17 11.78
C VAL A 203 14.67 -1.85 10.71
N VAL A 204 13.64 -1.14 11.10
CA VAL A 204 12.86 -0.27 10.21
C VAL A 204 12.45 0.97 10.98
#